data_9ac26de38b65bc9c2bd8e0a10f14bf60
#
_entry.id   9ac26de38b65bc9c2bd8e0a10f14bf60
#
_cell.length_a   1.000
_cell.length_b   1.000
_cell.length_c   1.000
_cell.angle_alpha   90.00
_cell.angle_beta   90.00
_cell.angle_gamma   90.00
#
_symmetry.space_group_name_H-M   'P 1'
#
loop_
_entity.id
_entity.type
_entity.pdbx_description
1 polymer ?
#
loop_
_entity_poly.entity_id
_entity_poly.type
_entity_poly.pdbx_seq_one_letter_code
_entity_poly.pdbx_strand_id
1 'polypeptide(L)'
;MLWLLAGDTRVQGARAAIEDARTPVLVSAVCVWEAAIKSALGKLRVPDDLPARLDEFAFERLPVTDVHAWAVRALPPVHNDPFDRLLVAQAVCERAVIVSADTVFDEYPVTRIW
;
A
#
# COMPACT_ATOMS: atom_id res chain seq x y z
N MET A 1 6.15 6.48 -0.59
CA MET A 1 4.88 5.92 -1.06
C MET A 1 4.87 4.43 -0.78
N LEU A 2 3.75 3.92 -0.33
CA LEU A 2 3.58 2.50 -0.05
C LEU A 2 2.97 1.79 -1.26
N TRP A 3 3.46 0.61 -1.54
CA TRP A 3 3.02 -0.20 -2.66
C TRP A 3 2.55 -1.56 -2.16
N LEU A 4 1.55 -2.11 -2.82
CA LEU A 4 1.14 -3.48 -2.62
C LEU A 4 1.46 -4.29 -3.88
N LEU A 5 2.00 -5.47 -3.67
CA LEU A 5 2.30 -6.42 -4.74
C LEU A 5 1.37 -7.61 -4.60
N ALA A 6 0.62 -7.90 -5.67
CA ALA A 6 -0.27 -9.06 -5.69
C ALA A 6 0.50 -10.34 -5.99
N GLY A 7 0.06 -11.44 -5.35
CA GLY A 7 0.59 -12.76 -5.62
C GLY A 7 1.83 -13.12 -4.83
N ASP A 8 2.32 -14.34 -5.07
CA ASP A 8 3.52 -14.87 -4.44
C ASP A 8 4.74 -14.34 -5.21
N THR A 9 5.42 -13.36 -4.61
CA THR A 9 6.63 -12.84 -5.22
C THR A 9 7.86 -13.51 -4.64
N ARG A 10 8.63 -14.15 -5.48
CA ARG A 10 9.93 -14.73 -5.13
C ARG A 10 11.07 -13.75 -5.36
N VAL A 11 10.73 -12.52 -5.73
CA VAL A 11 11.69 -11.48 -6.02
C VAL A 11 12.23 -10.93 -4.72
N GLN A 12 13.54 -10.83 -4.61
CA GLN A 12 14.19 -10.21 -3.46
C GLN A 12 14.35 -8.72 -3.70
N GLY A 13 13.77 -7.92 -2.80
CA GLY A 13 13.86 -6.48 -2.83
C GLY A 13 12.75 -5.80 -3.64
N ALA A 14 12.44 -4.58 -3.22
CA ALA A 14 11.32 -3.81 -3.74
C ALA A 14 11.53 -3.43 -5.21
N ARG A 15 12.73 -2.98 -5.56
CA ARG A 15 13.03 -2.52 -6.92
C ARG A 15 12.83 -3.62 -7.94
N ALA A 16 13.36 -4.80 -7.68
CA ALA A 16 13.25 -5.93 -8.60
C ALA A 16 11.79 -6.37 -8.75
N ALA A 17 11.01 -6.34 -7.66
CA ALA A 17 9.59 -6.68 -7.68
C ALA A 17 8.78 -5.68 -8.51
N ILE A 18 9.05 -4.39 -8.38
CA ILE A 18 8.36 -3.33 -9.13
C ILE A 18 8.71 -3.39 -10.62
N GLU A 19 9.96 -3.70 -10.93
CA GLU A 19 10.44 -3.77 -12.32
C GLU A 19 10.03 -5.07 -13.04
N ASP A 20 9.61 -6.10 -12.30
CA ASP A 20 9.14 -7.35 -12.89
C ASP A 20 7.77 -7.17 -13.54
N ALA A 21 7.73 -7.21 -14.88
CA ALA A 21 6.50 -7.03 -15.65
C ALA A 21 5.43 -8.09 -15.36
N ARG A 22 5.81 -9.23 -14.76
CA ARG A 22 4.86 -10.31 -14.41
C ARG A 22 4.23 -10.11 -13.04
N THR A 23 4.74 -9.17 -12.24
CA THR A 23 4.25 -8.90 -10.90
C THR A 23 3.32 -7.68 -10.94
N PRO A 24 2.02 -7.84 -10.68
CA PRO A 24 1.12 -6.70 -10.60
C PRO A 24 1.50 -5.79 -9.43
N VAL A 25 1.61 -4.50 -9.69
CA VAL A 25 1.81 -3.48 -8.66
C VAL A 25 0.48 -2.80 -8.41
N LEU A 26 0.03 -2.88 -7.16
CA LEU A 26 -1.23 -2.28 -6.73
C LEU A 26 -0.96 -0.97 -6.00
N VAL A 27 -1.70 0.07 -6.36
CA VAL A 27 -1.69 1.34 -5.64
C VAL A 27 -3.02 1.48 -4.94
N SER A 28 -2.99 1.44 -3.61
CA SER A 28 -4.19 1.53 -2.80
C SER A 28 -4.75 2.96 -2.80
N ALA A 29 -6.07 3.06 -2.81
CA ALA A 29 -6.76 4.32 -2.56
C ALA A 29 -6.37 4.95 -1.21
N VAL A 30 -5.96 4.13 -0.23
CA VAL A 30 -5.44 4.61 1.07
C VAL A 30 -4.20 5.46 0.86
N CYS A 31 -3.30 5.08 -0.04
CA CYS A 31 -2.08 5.85 -0.33
C CYS A 31 -2.41 7.21 -0.94
N VAL A 32 -3.39 7.25 -1.84
CA VAL A 32 -3.86 8.50 -2.46
C VAL A 32 -4.52 9.39 -1.40
N TRP A 33 -5.32 8.83 -0.53
CA TRP A 33 -5.98 9.55 0.56
C TRP A 33 -4.96 10.14 1.55
N GLU A 34 -3.99 9.35 1.97
CA GLU A 34 -2.92 9.84 2.85
C GLU A 34 -2.13 10.97 2.19
N ALA A 35 -1.78 10.83 0.91
CA ALA A 35 -1.09 11.85 0.15
C ALA A 35 -1.92 13.15 0.07
N ALA A 36 -3.23 13.03 -0.14
CA ALA A 36 -4.13 14.18 -0.20
C ALA A 36 -4.14 14.96 1.12
N ILE A 37 -4.24 14.25 2.25
CA ILE A 37 -4.25 14.88 3.58
C ILE A 37 -2.91 15.57 3.86
N LYS A 38 -1.80 14.87 3.64
CA LYS A 38 -0.47 15.42 3.91
C LYS A 38 -0.13 16.59 2.98
N SER A 39 -0.55 16.52 1.73
CA SER A 39 -0.38 17.61 0.77
C SER A 39 -1.17 18.85 1.20
N ALA A 40 -2.43 18.68 1.62
CA ALA A 40 -3.27 19.78 2.10
C ALA A 40 -2.69 20.47 3.34
N LEU A 41 -1.97 19.71 4.19
CA LEU A 41 -1.32 20.22 5.40
C LEU A 41 0.08 20.79 5.13
N GLY A 42 0.54 20.80 3.88
CA GLY A 42 1.88 21.27 3.52
C GLY A 42 3.03 20.34 3.95
N LYS A 43 2.72 19.10 4.37
CA LYS A 43 3.72 18.13 4.86
C LYS A 43 4.31 17.28 3.75
N LEU A 44 3.71 17.28 2.56
CA LEU A 44 4.13 16.50 1.42
C LEU A 44 3.87 17.29 0.14
N ARG A 45 4.86 17.29 -0.76
CA ARG A 45 4.68 17.86 -2.09
C ARG A 45 4.37 16.75 -3.08
N VAL A 46 3.23 16.85 -3.72
CA VAL A 46 2.82 15.94 -4.78
C VAL A 46 2.25 16.77 -5.94
N PRO A 47 2.25 16.24 -7.18
CA PRO A 47 1.56 16.91 -8.28
C PRO A 47 0.07 17.10 -7.97
N ASP A 48 -0.51 18.22 -8.39
CA ASP A 48 -1.94 18.49 -8.20
C ASP A 48 -2.82 17.45 -8.90
N ASP A 49 -2.32 16.87 -9.96
CA ASP A 49 -2.99 15.85 -10.77
C ASP A 49 -2.50 14.42 -10.44
N LEU A 50 -2.13 14.15 -9.18
CA LEU A 50 -1.57 12.86 -8.78
C LEU A 50 -2.37 11.65 -9.29
N PRO A 51 -3.71 11.59 -9.17
CA PRO A 51 -4.46 10.44 -9.68
C PRO A 51 -4.26 10.21 -11.17
N ALA A 52 -4.26 11.27 -11.98
CA ALA A 52 -4.02 11.17 -13.41
C ALA A 52 -2.60 10.71 -13.73
N ARG A 53 -1.63 11.17 -12.95
CA ARG A 53 -0.23 10.76 -13.11
C ARG A 53 -0.02 9.29 -12.78
N LEU A 54 -0.72 8.77 -11.79
CA LEU A 54 -0.67 7.35 -11.47
C LEU A 54 -1.24 6.48 -12.60
N ASP A 55 -2.18 7.01 -13.36
CA ASP A 55 -2.76 6.29 -14.51
C ASP A 55 -1.77 6.15 -15.68
N GLU A 56 -0.72 6.98 -15.72
CA GLU A 56 0.33 6.88 -16.74
C GLU A 56 1.24 5.67 -16.54
N PHE A 57 1.23 5.07 -15.36
CA PHE A 57 2.01 3.88 -15.03
C PHE A 57 1.15 2.63 -15.15
N ALA A 58 1.80 1.49 -15.34
CA ALA A 58 1.12 0.19 -15.42
C ALA A 58 0.72 -0.34 -14.04
N PHE A 59 0.20 0.53 -13.17
CA PHE A 59 -0.26 0.17 -11.83
C PHE A 59 -1.75 -0.14 -11.84
N GLU A 60 -2.13 -1.16 -11.09
CA GLU A 60 -3.54 -1.44 -10.82
C GLU A 60 -3.99 -0.66 -9.59
N ARG A 61 -5.22 -0.16 -9.65
CA ARG A 61 -5.81 0.55 -8.51
C ARG A 61 -6.49 -0.45 -7.59
N LEU A 62 -6.24 -0.27 -6.30
CA LEU A 62 -6.92 -1.07 -5.27
C LEU A 62 -7.85 -0.17 -4.47
N PRO A 63 -9.16 -0.23 -4.74
CA PRO A 63 -10.13 0.53 -3.94
C PRO A 63 -10.30 -0.08 -2.56
N VAL A 64 -10.73 0.73 -1.60
CA VAL A 64 -11.12 0.26 -0.27
C VAL A 64 -12.55 -0.27 -0.35
N THR A 65 -12.74 -1.51 0.10
CA THR A 65 -14.04 -2.14 0.19
C THR A 65 -14.49 -2.30 1.65
N ASP A 66 -15.75 -2.64 1.85
CA ASP A 66 -16.26 -2.95 3.19
C ASP A 66 -15.51 -4.12 3.82
N VAL A 67 -15.10 -5.10 3.02
CA VAL A 67 -14.31 -6.24 3.50
C VAL A 67 -12.98 -5.77 4.06
N HIS A 68 -12.28 -4.88 3.35
CA HIS A 68 -11.04 -4.29 3.83
C HIS A 68 -11.24 -3.52 5.13
N ALA A 69 -12.23 -2.64 5.15
CA ALA A 69 -12.50 -1.79 6.31
C ALA A 69 -12.84 -2.62 7.55
N TRP A 70 -13.68 -3.62 7.39
CA TRP A 70 -14.09 -4.49 8.49
C TRP A 70 -12.96 -5.38 9.01
N ALA A 71 -12.05 -5.81 8.13
CA ALA A 71 -10.91 -6.64 8.50
C ALA A 71 -9.94 -5.95 9.45
N VAL A 72 -9.93 -4.62 9.51
CA VAL A 72 -9.06 -3.85 10.42
C VAL A 72 -9.26 -4.27 11.88
N ARG A 73 -10.48 -4.61 12.28
CA ARG A 73 -10.79 -5.00 13.67
C ARG A 73 -10.07 -6.26 14.14
N ALA A 74 -9.65 -7.11 13.22
CA ALA A 74 -8.96 -8.37 13.53
C ALA A 74 -7.44 -8.22 13.61
N LEU A 75 -6.90 -7.05 13.30
CA LEU A 75 -5.46 -6.82 13.34
C LEU A 75 -4.94 -6.70 14.77
N PRO A 76 -3.69 -7.14 15.03
CA PRO A 76 -3.08 -6.93 16.34
C PRO A 76 -2.95 -5.42 16.66
N PRO A 77 -3.04 -5.03 17.94
CA PRO A 77 -2.98 -3.63 18.34
C PRO A 77 -1.55 -3.11 18.45
N VAL A 78 -0.83 -3.11 17.32
CA VAL A 78 0.59 -2.73 17.25
C VAL A 78 0.77 -1.22 17.36
N HIS A 79 -0.01 -0.45 16.59
CA HIS A 79 0.00 1.01 16.62
C HIS A 79 -1.36 1.53 16.13
N ASN A 80 -1.54 2.85 16.20
CA ASN A 80 -2.84 3.48 15.97
C ASN A 80 -2.98 4.21 14.63
N ASP A 81 -1.98 4.15 13.75
CA ASP A 81 -2.07 4.82 12.46
C ASP A 81 -3.15 4.17 11.59
N PRO A 82 -4.25 4.88 11.31
CA PRO A 82 -5.38 4.30 10.57
C PRO A 82 -5.03 4.01 9.10
N PHE A 83 -4.14 4.79 8.50
CA PHE A 83 -3.71 4.55 7.12
C PHE A 83 -2.95 3.23 7.02
N ASP A 84 -1.96 3.05 7.89
CA ASP A 84 -1.14 1.85 7.90
C ASP A 84 -1.98 0.61 8.22
N ARG A 85 -2.88 0.71 9.20
CA ARG A 85 -3.74 -0.42 9.58
C ARG A 85 -4.69 -0.83 8.46
N LEU A 86 -5.27 0.14 7.76
CA LEU A 86 -6.14 -0.16 6.62
C LEU A 86 -5.34 -0.78 5.46
N LEU A 87 -4.13 -0.29 5.21
CA LEU A 87 -3.25 -0.87 4.19
C LEU A 87 -2.88 -2.32 4.52
N VAL A 88 -2.57 -2.61 5.80
CA VAL A 88 -2.31 -3.98 6.26
C VAL A 88 -3.55 -4.87 6.05
N ALA A 89 -4.73 -4.38 6.37
CA ALA A 89 -5.98 -5.12 6.15
C ALA A 89 -6.18 -5.46 4.67
N GLN A 90 -5.89 -4.52 3.79
CA GLN A 90 -5.93 -4.75 2.34
C GLN A 90 -4.92 -5.82 1.92
N ALA A 91 -3.69 -5.74 2.41
CA ALA A 91 -2.65 -6.71 2.09
C ALA A 91 -3.04 -8.14 2.52
N VAL A 92 -3.63 -8.27 3.70
CA VAL A 92 -4.11 -9.57 4.19
C VAL A 92 -5.25 -10.09 3.30
N CYS A 93 -6.25 -9.27 3.02
CA CYS A 93 -7.41 -9.66 2.21
C CYS A 93 -7.02 -10.03 0.79
N GLU A 94 -6.10 -9.29 0.19
CA GLU A 94 -5.68 -9.48 -1.19
C GLU A 94 -4.48 -10.44 -1.34
N ARG A 95 -3.95 -10.94 -0.22
CA ARG A 95 -2.73 -11.75 -0.20
C ARG A 95 -1.58 -11.06 -0.92
N ALA A 96 -1.42 -9.78 -0.63
CA ALA A 96 -0.41 -8.94 -1.24
C ALA A 96 0.78 -8.71 -0.30
N VAL A 97 1.92 -8.43 -0.89
CA VAL A 97 3.15 -8.03 -0.18
C VAL A 97 3.19 -6.51 -0.08
N ILE A 98 3.54 -5.99 1.09
CA ILE A 98 3.73 -4.55 1.29
C ILE A 98 5.14 -4.16 0.88
N VAL A 99 5.27 -3.13 0.06
CA VAL A 99 6.56 -2.52 -0.29
C VAL A 99 6.72 -1.24 0.52
N SER A 100 7.59 -1.26 1.49
CA SER A 100 7.82 -0.13 2.37
C SER A 100 9.15 -0.24 3.10
N ALA A 101 9.81 0.89 3.34
CA ALA A 101 10.96 0.99 4.21
C ALA A 101 10.59 0.93 5.69
N ASP A 102 9.31 1.13 6.03
CA ASP A 102 8.85 1.23 7.42
C ASP A 102 8.73 -0.16 8.05
N THR A 103 9.58 -0.43 9.03
CA THR A 103 9.64 -1.72 9.70
C THR A 103 8.45 -2.01 10.62
N VAL A 104 7.57 -1.04 10.86
CA VAL A 104 6.36 -1.28 11.66
C VAL A 104 5.49 -2.38 11.05
N PHE A 105 5.51 -2.54 9.74
CA PHE A 105 4.75 -3.58 9.06
C PHE A 105 5.22 -5.00 9.39
N ASP A 106 6.46 -5.15 9.86
CA ASP A 106 6.98 -6.48 10.28
C ASP A 106 6.26 -7.02 11.52
N GLU A 107 5.57 -6.16 12.27
CA GLU A 107 4.81 -6.55 13.46
C GLU A 107 3.38 -7.03 13.13
N TYR A 108 3.01 -7.00 11.87
CA TYR A 108 1.71 -7.46 11.37
C TYR A 108 1.84 -8.76 10.59
N PRO A 109 0.74 -9.52 10.40
CA PRO A 109 0.77 -10.77 9.64
C PRO A 109 0.82 -10.53 8.12
N VAL A 110 1.81 -9.78 7.68
CA VAL A 110 2.07 -9.45 6.28
C VAL A 110 3.55 -9.65 5.96
N THR A 111 3.85 -9.81 4.68
CA THR A 111 5.23 -9.80 4.19
C THR A 111 5.57 -8.40 3.71
N ARG A 112 6.69 -7.88 4.20
CA ARG A 112 7.24 -6.60 3.77
C ARG A 112 8.53 -6.82 3.00
N ILE A 113 8.69 -6.08 1.92
CA ILE A 113 9.96 -6.01 1.18
C ILE A 113 10.38 -4.56 0.98
N TRP A 114 11.69 -4.38 0.87
CA TRP A 114 12.27 -3.05 0.61
C TRP A 114 13.64 -3.10 -0.09
#